data_f3ab4128246e0c0c6ba2acdac88c5ff5
#
_entry.id   f3ab4128246e0c0c6ba2acdac88c5ff5
#
_cell.length_a   1.000
_cell.length_b   1.000
_cell.length_c   1.000
_cell.angle_alpha   90.00
_cell.angle_beta   90.00
_cell.angle_gamma   90.00
#
_symmetry.space_group_name_H-M   'P 1'
#
loop_
_entity.id
_entity.type
_entity.pdbx_description
1 polymer ?
#
loop_
_entity_poly.entity_id
_entity_poly.type
_entity_poly.pdbx_seq_one_letter_code
_entity_poly.pdbx_strand_id
1 'polypeptide(L)'
;YTGPYIVAVDHGGPWLKDIQSVEKWDTDRAMAAVKKSFEAAVAAGYDLIHVDPTVDIHVPKGEIIDIHLVAKRTVELIEHTETFRRSNGFPPVSYEVGTEEVHGGLADESVFDTFIVELKAGLRACGLDDVWPCFIVGKVGTDLHTVTFDKEVARKLTAKVAKFGSYIKGHYTDGVLNPEDYPLCGMGAANVGPEFTISEYDALMELEGIE
;
A
#
# COMPACT_ATOMS: atom_id res chain seq x y z
N TYR A 1 1.39 -24.20 8.73
CA TYR A 1 2.51 -23.54 8.08
C TYR A 1 3.65 -23.31 9.09
N THR A 2 4.87 -23.65 8.74
CA THR A 2 6.05 -23.55 9.63
C THR A 2 7.11 -22.56 9.11
N GLY A 3 6.86 -21.91 7.99
CA GLY A 3 7.75 -20.91 7.42
C GLY A 3 7.60 -19.52 8.07
N PRO A 4 8.47 -18.56 7.72
CA PRO A 4 8.30 -17.19 8.17
C PRO A 4 7.02 -16.60 7.57
N TYR A 5 6.34 -15.75 8.34
CA TYR A 5 5.18 -14.98 7.90
C TYR A 5 5.27 -13.57 8.44
N ILE A 6 4.61 -12.65 7.78
CA ILE A 6 4.47 -11.25 8.15
C ILE A 6 2.98 -10.95 8.25
N VAL A 7 2.55 -10.37 9.36
CA VAL A 7 1.18 -9.91 9.53
C VAL A 7 1.11 -8.44 9.16
N ALA A 8 0.28 -8.11 8.18
CA ALA A 8 0.21 -6.77 7.63
C ALA A 8 -1.21 -6.19 7.67
N VAL A 9 -1.31 -4.87 7.84
CA VAL A 9 -2.49 -4.12 7.42
C VAL A 9 -2.35 -3.87 5.92
N ASP A 10 -3.37 -4.26 5.15
CA ASP A 10 -3.46 -3.96 3.73
C ASP A 10 -4.41 -2.77 3.51
N HIS A 11 -4.00 -1.78 2.70
CA HIS A 11 -4.76 -0.57 2.39
C HIS A 11 -5.34 0.17 3.61
N GLY A 12 -4.48 0.64 4.50
CA GLY A 12 -4.87 1.46 5.64
C GLY A 12 -4.96 2.94 5.30
N GLY A 13 -6.16 3.47 5.04
CA GLY A 13 -6.35 4.86 4.67
C GLY A 13 -7.76 5.38 4.97
N PRO A 14 -7.98 6.72 4.88
CA PRO A 14 -9.29 7.30 5.04
C PRO A 14 -10.21 6.87 3.89
N TRP A 15 -11.49 6.69 4.19
CA TRP A 15 -12.58 6.27 3.29
C TRP A 15 -12.41 4.90 2.62
N LEU A 16 -11.45 4.10 3.03
CA LEU A 16 -11.31 2.70 2.61
C LEU A 16 -12.28 1.75 3.32
N LYS A 17 -12.90 2.18 4.42
CA LYS A 17 -14.01 1.44 5.04
C LYS A 17 -15.33 1.95 4.50
N ASP A 18 -16.20 1.06 4.06
CA ASP A 18 -17.49 1.37 3.44
C ASP A 18 -18.32 2.39 4.23
N ILE A 19 -18.39 2.23 5.55
CA ILE A 19 -19.14 3.14 6.42
C ILE A 19 -18.67 4.60 6.31
N GLN A 20 -17.38 4.84 6.09
CA GLN A 20 -16.83 6.18 6.00
C GLN A 20 -17.27 6.87 4.70
N SER A 21 -17.31 6.11 3.61
CA SER A 21 -17.75 6.59 2.30
C SER A 21 -19.27 6.73 2.23
N VAL A 22 -20.03 5.77 2.76
CA VAL A 22 -21.50 5.78 2.78
C VAL A 22 -22.05 6.93 3.62
N GLU A 23 -21.49 7.15 4.83
CA GLU A 23 -21.87 8.23 5.72
C GLU A 23 -21.19 9.56 5.39
N LYS A 24 -20.34 9.59 4.35
CA LYS A 24 -19.59 10.78 3.90
C LYS A 24 -18.86 11.48 5.04
N TRP A 25 -18.04 10.71 5.76
CA TRP A 25 -17.26 11.28 6.85
C TRP A 25 -16.35 12.40 6.36
N ASP A 26 -16.21 13.46 7.17
CA ASP A 26 -15.20 14.49 6.93
C ASP A 26 -13.79 13.93 7.11
N THR A 27 -12.79 14.67 6.62
CA THR A 27 -11.39 14.25 6.62
C THR A 27 -10.88 13.97 8.03
N ASP A 28 -11.20 14.84 8.99
CA ASP A 28 -10.69 14.71 10.36
C ASP A 28 -11.20 13.44 11.03
N ARG A 29 -12.49 13.16 10.87
CA ARG A 29 -13.12 11.94 11.40
C ARG A 29 -12.57 10.69 10.72
N ALA A 30 -12.39 10.69 9.40
CA ALA A 30 -11.85 9.56 8.65
C ALA A 30 -10.39 9.29 9.06
N MET A 31 -9.54 10.31 9.10
CA MET A 31 -8.14 10.21 9.53
C MET A 31 -8.02 9.75 10.99
N ALA A 32 -8.85 10.25 11.89
CA ALA A 32 -8.86 9.80 13.28
C ALA A 32 -9.20 8.31 13.42
N ALA A 33 -10.11 7.79 12.59
CA ALA A 33 -10.46 6.37 12.59
C ALA A 33 -9.32 5.49 12.05
N VAL A 34 -8.57 5.96 11.04
CA VAL A 34 -7.37 5.27 10.54
C VAL A 34 -6.30 5.21 11.61
N LYS A 35 -6.01 6.33 12.27
CA LYS A 35 -5.05 6.41 13.39
C LYS A 35 -5.36 5.38 14.46
N LYS A 36 -6.62 5.25 14.87
CA LYS A 36 -7.05 4.21 15.83
C LYS A 36 -6.88 2.79 15.31
N SER A 37 -7.09 2.57 14.01
CA SER A 37 -6.86 1.25 13.40
C SER A 37 -5.38 0.89 13.42
N PHE A 38 -4.48 1.84 13.16
CA PHE A 38 -3.04 1.62 13.23
C PHE A 38 -2.55 1.41 14.68
N GLU A 39 -3.07 2.16 15.64
CA GLU A 39 -2.82 1.89 17.07
C GLU A 39 -3.19 0.45 17.45
N ALA A 40 -4.36 -0.01 17.02
CA ALA A 40 -4.81 -1.37 17.28
C ALA A 40 -3.93 -2.43 16.61
N ALA A 41 -3.49 -2.20 15.36
CA ALA A 41 -2.58 -3.09 14.66
C ALA A 41 -1.21 -3.17 15.35
N VAL A 42 -0.63 -2.04 15.74
CA VAL A 42 0.63 -1.99 16.50
C VAL A 42 0.50 -2.73 17.82
N ALA A 43 -0.58 -2.48 18.57
CA ALA A 43 -0.83 -3.15 19.85
C ALA A 43 -1.08 -4.67 19.71
N ALA A 44 -1.63 -5.10 18.57
CA ALA A 44 -1.84 -6.50 18.24
C ALA A 44 -0.58 -7.22 17.72
N GLY A 45 0.54 -6.49 17.51
CA GLY A 45 1.82 -7.04 17.05
C GLY A 45 1.90 -7.28 15.56
N TYR A 46 1.26 -6.44 14.76
CA TYR A 46 1.44 -6.43 13.30
C TYR A 46 2.86 -6.02 12.94
N ASP A 47 3.39 -6.63 11.89
CA ASP A 47 4.77 -6.41 11.42
C ASP A 47 4.87 -5.29 10.39
N LEU A 48 3.81 -5.08 9.60
CA LEU A 48 3.77 -4.14 8.47
C LEU A 48 2.44 -3.37 8.46
N ILE A 49 2.53 -2.09 8.17
CA ILE A 49 1.37 -1.21 7.98
C ILE A 49 1.44 -0.56 6.60
N HIS A 50 0.48 -0.88 5.73
CA HIS A 50 0.31 -0.18 4.46
C HIS A 50 -0.49 1.11 4.69
N VAL A 51 0.18 2.24 4.53
CA VAL A 51 -0.41 3.58 4.65
C VAL A 51 -0.84 4.04 3.27
N ASP A 52 -2.15 4.07 3.04
CA ASP A 52 -2.76 4.34 1.74
C ASP A 52 -3.82 5.45 1.81
N PRO A 53 -3.43 6.73 1.87
CA PRO A 53 -4.37 7.85 1.87
C PRO A 53 -4.73 8.36 0.46
N THR A 54 -4.79 7.46 -0.52
CA THR A 54 -5.01 7.80 -1.94
C THR A 54 -6.49 7.92 -2.31
N VAL A 55 -7.41 7.48 -1.45
CA VAL A 55 -8.84 7.66 -1.65
C VAL A 55 -9.30 8.95 -0.96
N ASP A 56 -10.08 9.76 -1.68
CA ASP A 56 -10.76 10.94 -1.13
C ASP A 56 -12.13 11.12 -1.80
N ILE A 57 -13.20 10.93 -1.01
CA ILE A 57 -14.58 11.06 -1.49
C ILE A 57 -14.99 12.51 -1.81
N HIS A 58 -14.18 13.48 -1.43
CA HIS A 58 -14.41 14.91 -1.70
C HIS A 58 -13.74 15.35 -3.01
N VAL A 59 -12.87 14.53 -3.59
CA VAL A 59 -12.33 14.74 -4.93
C VAL A 59 -13.43 14.39 -5.95
N PRO A 60 -13.73 15.28 -6.92
CA PRO A 60 -14.73 15.00 -7.94
C PRO A 60 -14.43 13.72 -8.72
N LYS A 61 -15.49 12.99 -9.09
CA LYS A 61 -15.34 11.74 -9.84
C LYS A 61 -14.59 11.96 -11.16
N GLY A 62 -13.48 11.25 -11.33
CA GLY A 62 -12.62 11.31 -12.52
C GLY A 62 -11.48 12.32 -12.39
N GLU A 63 -11.38 13.02 -11.28
CA GLU A 63 -10.20 13.80 -10.92
C GLU A 63 -9.25 12.96 -10.08
N ILE A 64 -7.96 13.28 -10.18
CA ILE A 64 -6.88 12.63 -9.44
C ILE A 64 -6.63 13.41 -8.14
N ILE A 65 -6.48 12.70 -7.04
CA ILE A 65 -6.08 13.31 -5.77
C ILE A 65 -4.70 13.98 -5.89
N ASP A 66 -4.55 15.15 -5.28
CA ASP A 66 -3.28 15.86 -5.26
C ASP A 66 -2.20 15.05 -4.53
N ILE A 67 -1.10 14.76 -5.21
CA ILE A 67 0.01 13.98 -4.68
C ILE A 67 0.65 14.63 -3.43
N HIS A 68 0.63 15.96 -3.35
CA HIS A 68 1.09 16.69 -2.19
C HIS A 68 0.22 16.41 -0.96
N LEU A 69 -1.09 16.27 -1.17
CA LEU A 69 -2.02 15.90 -0.11
C LEU A 69 -1.81 14.44 0.32
N VAL A 70 -1.58 13.54 -0.63
CA VAL A 70 -1.26 12.13 -0.34
C VAL A 70 0.01 12.04 0.51
N ALA A 71 1.09 12.69 0.09
CA ALA A 71 2.35 12.71 0.84
C ALA A 71 2.18 13.26 2.26
N LYS A 72 1.45 14.38 2.40
CA LYS A 72 1.15 14.99 3.71
C LYS A 72 0.39 14.04 4.63
N ARG A 73 -0.67 13.40 4.13
CA ARG A 73 -1.46 12.44 4.92
C ARG A 73 -0.66 11.20 5.29
N THR A 74 0.21 10.72 4.38
CA THR A 74 1.11 9.61 4.65
C THR A 74 2.05 9.92 5.80
N VAL A 75 2.68 11.09 5.78
CA VAL A 75 3.56 11.56 6.87
C VAL A 75 2.79 11.64 8.19
N GLU A 76 1.60 12.26 8.19
CA GLU A 76 0.77 12.41 9.39
C GLU A 76 0.39 11.05 10.02
N LEU A 77 0.05 10.07 9.20
CA LEU A 77 -0.31 8.72 9.67
C LEU A 77 0.89 7.97 10.22
N ILE A 78 2.05 8.06 9.57
CA ILE A 78 3.30 7.45 10.06
C ILE A 78 3.75 8.12 11.37
N GLU A 79 3.75 9.46 11.42
CA GLU A 79 4.11 10.21 12.63
C GLU A 79 3.24 9.83 13.82
N HIS A 80 1.93 9.77 13.62
CA HIS A 80 0.99 9.33 14.66
C HIS A 80 1.29 7.91 15.14
N THR A 81 1.48 6.99 14.21
CA THR A 81 1.74 5.58 14.50
C THR A 81 3.05 5.41 15.27
N GLU A 82 4.11 6.08 14.85
CA GLU A 82 5.41 6.05 15.53
C GLU A 82 5.36 6.69 16.91
N THR A 83 4.64 7.79 17.05
CA THR A 83 4.43 8.44 18.36
C THR A 83 3.72 7.49 19.33
N PHE A 84 2.62 6.85 18.89
CA PHE A 84 1.91 5.87 19.69
C PHE A 84 2.80 4.66 20.04
N ARG A 85 3.46 4.08 19.05
CA ARG A 85 4.35 2.91 19.22
C ARG A 85 5.44 3.19 20.24
N ARG A 86 6.19 4.28 20.04
CA ARG A 86 7.33 4.65 20.90
C ARG A 86 6.89 4.98 22.33
N SER A 87 5.78 5.73 22.48
CA SER A 87 5.25 6.11 23.79
C SER A 87 4.76 4.92 24.63
N ASN A 88 4.36 3.82 23.97
CA ASN A 88 3.88 2.62 24.65
C ASN A 88 4.90 1.48 24.67
N GLY A 89 6.12 1.68 24.14
CA GLY A 89 7.19 0.70 24.17
C GLY A 89 6.94 -0.52 23.25
N PHE A 90 6.11 -0.38 22.22
CA PHE A 90 5.89 -1.44 21.23
C PHE A 90 7.10 -1.63 20.31
N PRO A 91 7.33 -2.86 19.80
CA PRO A 91 8.42 -3.13 18.87
C PRO A 91 8.28 -2.31 17.56
N PRO A 92 9.38 -2.13 16.81
CA PRO A 92 9.32 -1.48 15.51
C PRO A 92 8.35 -2.19 14.56
N VAL A 93 7.64 -1.38 13.73
CA VAL A 93 6.84 -1.86 12.61
C VAL A 93 7.45 -1.35 11.32
N SER A 94 7.25 -2.09 10.23
CA SER A 94 7.62 -1.65 8.89
C SER A 94 6.46 -0.93 8.23
N TYR A 95 6.77 -0.11 7.22
CA TYR A 95 5.75 0.62 6.46
C TYR A 95 5.80 0.26 4.98
N GLU A 96 4.61 0.18 4.41
CA GLU A 96 4.35 0.22 2.98
C GLU A 96 3.58 1.49 2.67
N VAL A 97 3.92 2.15 1.57
CA VAL A 97 3.27 3.39 1.14
C VAL A 97 3.03 3.37 -0.37
N GLY A 98 2.05 4.09 -0.84
CA GLY A 98 1.75 4.15 -2.27
C GLY A 98 1.28 5.50 -2.75
N THR A 99 1.48 5.71 -4.05
CA THR A 99 0.94 6.84 -4.81
C THR A 99 -0.31 6.42 -5.56
N GLU A 100 -0.74 5.16 -5.35
CA GLU A 100 -1.78 4.58 -6.17
C GLU A 100 -3.15 5.03 -5.73
N GLU A 101 -3.86 5.53 -6.71
CA GLU A 101 -5.30 5.50 -6.70
C GLU A 101 -5.79 4.06 -6.85
N VAL A 102 -7.07 3.86 -6.57
CA VAL A 102 -7.81 2.59 -6.70
C VAL A 102 -7.76 1.99 -8.12
N HIS A 103 -7.06 2.64 -9.03
CA HIS A 103 -6.90 2.23 -10.43
C HIS A 103 -5.44 1.87 -10.73
N GLY A 104 -5.19 0.66 -11.14
CA GLY A 104 -3.89 0.19 -11.61
C GLY A 104 -3.35 0.96 -12.83
N GLY A 105 -2.52 0.34 -13.64
CA GLY A 105 -1.92 0.89 -14.85
C GLY A 105 -0.43 1.19 -14.70
N LEU A 106 0.06 2.22 -15.42
CA LEU A 106 1.46 2.62 -15.38
C LEU A 106 1.68 3.84 -14.48
N ALA A 107 2.79 3.85 -13.77
CA ALA A 107 3.18 4.98 -12.92
C ALA A 107 3.52 6.22 -13.77
N ASP A 108 3.03 7.39 -13.35
CA ASP A 108 3.59 8.67 -13.75
C ASP A 108 4.87 8.92 -12.95
N GLU A 109 6.01 8.94 -13.64
CA GLU A 109 7.32 9.06 -12.99
C GLU A 109 7.49 10.38 -12.24
N SER A 110 6.88 11.48 -12.70
CA SER A 110 7.01 12.79 -12.05
C SER A 110 6.19 12.85 -10.77
N VAL A 111 5.00 12.28 -10.77
CA VAL A 111 4.15 12.15 -9.57
C VAL A 111 4.82 11.25 -8.54
N PHE A 112 5.37 10.12 -8.98
CA PHE A 112 6.10 9.20 -8.11
C PHE A 112 7.33 9.87 -7.46
N ASP A 113 8.14 10.58 -8.25
CA ASP A 113 9.34 11.28 -7.75
C ASP A 113 8.95 12.39 -6.75
N THR A 114 7.88 13.14 -7.02
CA THR A 114 7.35 14.17 -6.10
C THR A 114 6.95 13.54 -4.78
N PHE A 115 6.19 12.45 -4.79
CA PHE A 115 5.80 11.75 -3.57
C PHE A 115 7.00 11.33 -2.72
N ILE A 116 8.00 10.69 -3.33
CA ILE A 116 9.21 10.24 -2.61
C ILE A 116 9.95 11.40 -1.96
N VAL A 117 10.12 12.51 -2.67
CA VAL A 117 10.82 13.70 -2.17
C VAL A 117 10.07 14.31 -0.99
N GLU A 118 8.75 14.47 -1.12
CA GLU A 118 7.93 15.08 -0.07
C GLU A 118 7.76 14.18 1.16
N LEU A 119 7.58 12.88 0.96
CA LEU A 119 7.54 11.91 2.03
C LEU A 119 8.84 11.98 2.86
N LYS A 120 9.99 11.97 2.19
CA LYS A 120 11.29 12.05 2.86
C LYS A 120 11.47 13.35 3.63
N ALA A 121 11.11 14.47 3.01
CA ALA A 121 11.19 15.78 3.66
C ALA A 121 10.24 15.87 4.87
N GLY A 122 9.03 15.36 4.74
CA GLY A 122 8.03 15.36 5.81
C GLY A 122 8.43 14.48 6.99
N LEU A 123 8.86 13.25 6.77
CA LEU A 123 9.35 12.37 7.84
C LEU A 123 10.54 12.99 8.58
N ARG A 124 11.47 13.58 7.86
CA ARG A 124 12.60 14.30 8.45
C ARG A 124 12.15 15.49 9.30
N ALA A 125 11.19 16.26 8.84
CA ALA A 125 10.65 17.41 9.58
C ALA A 125 10.00 17.00 10.90
N CYS A 126 9.44 15.78 10.98
CA CYS A 126 8.87 15.17 12.19
C CYS A 126 9.93 14.46 13.06
N GLY A 127 11.23 14.51 12.71
CA GLY A 127 12.29 13.82 13.44
C GLY A 127 12.26 12.29 13.29
N LEU A 128 11.73 11.80 12.18
CA LEU A 128 11.60 10.39 11.83
C LEU A 128 12.57 9.98 10.71
N ASP A 129 13.81 10.49 10.76
CA ASP A 129 14.85 10.13 9.76
C ASP A 129 15.20 8.64 9.78
N ASP A 130 14.92 7.95 10.87
CA ASP A 130 15.11 6.51 11.06
C ASP A 130 13.92 5.67 10.58
N VAL A 131 12.83 6.31 10.19
CA VAL A 131 11.61 5.66 9.71
C VAL A 131 11.49 5.87 8.20
N TRP A 132 11.69 4.79 7.44
CA TRP A 132 11.53 4.81 6.00
C TRP A 132 10.78 3.56 5.53
N PRO A 133 9.82 3.68 4.61
CA PRO A 133 9.04 2.54 4.12
C PRO A 133 9.92 1.46 3.47
N CYS A 134 9.73 0.22 3.87
CA CYS A 134 10.41 -0.91 3.23
C CYS A 134 9.80 -1.22 1.86
N PHE A 135 8.50 -0.98 1.68
CA PHE A 135 7.81 -1.12 0.41
C PHE A 135 7.20 0.19 -0.07
N ILE A 136 7.33 0.42 -1.36
CA ILE A 136 6.62 1.47 -2.07
C ILE A 136 5.82 0.80 -3.18
N VAL A 137 4.51 1.03 -3.18
CA VAL A 137 3.62 0.48 -4.21
C VAL A 137 3.90 1.17 -5.53
N GLY A 138 4.08 0.39 -6.59
CA GLY A 138 4.41 0.89 -7.92
C GLY A 138 3.47 0.34 -8.99
N LYS A 139 2.90 1.23 -9.79
CA LYS A 139 2.08 0.88 -10.94
C LYS A 139 2.94 0.32 -12.06
N VAL A 140 2.91 -0.99 -12.21
CA VAL A 140 3.76 -1.75 -13.13
C VAL A 140 2.99 -2.33 -14.33
N GLY A 141 1.79 -1.82 -14.61
CA GLY A 141 0.95 -2.19 -15.76
C GLY A 141 -0.24 -3.07 -15.42
N THR A 142 -0.26 -3.71 -14.28
CA THR A 142 -1.37 -4.55 -13.83
C THR A 142 -2.52 -3.70 -13.25
N ASP A 143 -3.77 -4.13 -13.48
CA ASP A 143 -4.98 -3.58 -12.87
C ASP A 143 -6.07 -4.66 -12.76
N LEU A 144 -7.29 -4.30 -12.34
CA LEU A 144 -8.41 -5.24 -12.19
C LEU A 144 -8.77 -6.01 -13.48
N HIS A 145 -8.35 -5.54 -14.65
CA HIS A 145 -8.69 -6.09 -15.96
C HIS A 145 -7.48 -6.39 -16.82
N THR A 146 -6.29 -6.05 -16.36
CA THR A 146 -5.04 -6.14 -17.10
C THR A 146 -4.02 -6.96 -16.34
N VAL A 147 -3.68 -8.12 -16.88
CA VAL A 147 -2.65 -9.03 -16.35
C VAL A 147 -1.27 -8.78 -16.99
N THR A 148 -1.10 -7.63 -17.64
CA THR A 148 0.15 -7.25 -18.30
C THR A 148 1.09 -6.59 -17.32
N PHE A 149 2.23 -7.21 -17.10
CA PHE A 149 3.32 -6.70 -16.29
C PHE A 149 4.39 -6.05 -17.17
N ASP A 150 4.66 -4.76 -16.94
CA ASP A 150 5.69 -4.03 -17.67
C ASP A 150 7.03 -4.10 -16.93
N LYS A 151 7.93 -4.96 -17.47
CA LYS A 151 9.25 -5.20 -16.89
C LYS A 151 10.19 -4.00 -16.96
N GLU A 152 10.04 -3.11 -17.94
CA GLU A 152 10.90 -1.94 -18.05
C GLU A 152 10.52 -0.89 -17.01
N VAL A 153 9.21 -0.63 -16.85
CA VAL A 153 8.69 0.26 -15.80
C VAL A 153 9.06 -0.28 -14.43
N ALA A 154 8.86 -1.58 -14.19
CA ALA A 154 9.21 -2.22 -12.92
C ALA A 154 10.69 -2.04 -12.57
N ARG A 155 11.62 -2.27 -13.53
CA ARG A 155 13.05 -2.07 -13.31
C ARG A 155 13.41 -0.61 -13.02
N LYS A 156 12.78 0.33 -13.73
CA LYS A 156 12.99 1.76 -13.48
C LYS A 156 12.56 2.17 -12.08
N LEU A 157 11.34 1.79 -11.67
CA LEU A 157 10.83 2.08 -10.34
C LEU A 157 11.68 1.43 -9.25
N THR A 158 12.05 0.15 -9.42
CA THR A 158 12.94 -0.57 -8.50
C THR A 158 14.28 0.13 -8.34
N ALA A 159 14.90 0.56 -9.45
CA ALA A 159 16.16 1.29 -9.41
C ALA A 159 16.04 2.67 -8.71
N LYS A 160 14.87 3.31 -8.77
CA LYS A 160 14.61 4.56 -8.06
C LYS A 160 14.54 4.34 -6.55
N VAL A 161 13.69 3.41 -6.10
CA VAL A 161 13.44 3.20 -4.67
C VAL A 161 14.59 2.51 -3.94
N ALA A 162 15.36 1.68 -4.64
CA ALA A 162 16.55 1.03 -4.09
C ALA A 162 17.59 2.03 -3.56
N LYS A 163 17.66 3.24 -4.13
CA LYS A 163 18.53 4.34 -3.64
C LYS A 163 18.17 4.79 -2.24
N PHE A 164 16.96 4.50 -1.80
CA PHE A 164 16.45 4.85 -0.47
C PHE A 164 16.33 3.63 0.46
N GLY A 165 16.71 2.44 -0.01
CA GLY A 165 16.62 1.19 0.75
C GLY A 165 15.24 0.54 0.73
N SER A 166 14.36 0.95 -0.20
CA SER A 166 13.03 0.37 -0.38
C SER A 166 12.99 -0.63 -1.53
N TYR A 167 11.95 -1.44 -1.53
CA TYR A 167 11.56 -2.30 -2.64
C TYR A 167 10.24 -1.85 -3.25
N ILE A 168 10.03 -2.13 -4.53
CA ILE A 168 8.70 -2.00 -5.14
C ILE A 168 7.87 -3.22 -4.75
N LYS A 169 6.61 -2.96 -4.37
CA LYS A 169 5.55 -3.97 -4.27
C LYS A 169 4.55 -3.75 -5.39
N GLY A 170 4.22 -4.81 -6.13
CA GLY A 170 3.20 -4.80 -7.17
C GLY A 170 1.83 -5.06 -6.58
N HIS A 171 0.82 -4.33 -7.07
CA HIS A 171 -0.59 -4.58 -6.80
C HIS A 171 -1.29 -5.15 -8.03
N TYR A 172 -2.50 -5.70 -7.85
CA TYR A 172 -3.27 -6.33 -8.93
C TYR A 172 -2.48 -7.45 -9.63
N THR A 173 -1.86 -8.31 -8.87
CA THR A 173 -1.00 -9.35 -9.41
C THR A 173 -1.71 -10.70 -9.61
N ASP A 174 -3.03 -10.69 -9.46
CA ASP A 174 -3.89 -11.86 -9.74
C ASP A 174 -3.87 -12.22 -11.23
N GLY A 175 -3.66 -13.49 -11.52
CA GLY A 175 -3.65 -14.02 -12.87
C GLY A 175 -2.52 -13.52 -13.78
N VAL A 176 -1.47 -12.94 -13.23
CA VAL A 176 -0.30 -12.51 -14.01
C VAL A 176 0.36 -13.73 -14.66
N LEU A 177 0.60 -13.64 -15.96
CA LEU A 177 1.07 -14.78 -16.76
C LEU A 177 2.52 -15.18 -16.46
N ASN A 178 3.37 -14.20 -16.07
CA ASN A 178 4.78 -14.40 -15.81
C ASN A 178 5.18 -13.90 -14.41
N PRO A 179 4.68 -14.51 -13.33
CA PRO A 179 4.96 -14.03 -11.97
C PRO A 179 6.45 -14.12 -11.59
N GLU A 180 7.21 -15.02 -12.23
CA GLU A 180 8.64 -15.14 -12.07
C GLU A 180 9.43 -13.90 -12.51
N ASP A 181 8.85 -13.04 -13.34
CA ASP A 181 9.49 -11.81 -13.77
C ASP A 181 9.55 -10.75 -12.65
N TYR A 182 8.69 -10.82 -11.62
CA TYR A 182 8.72 -9.90 -10.49
C TYR A 182 10.08 -9.87 -9.78
N PRO A 183 10.58 -10.98 -9.24
CA PRO A 183 11.90 -10.99 -8.60
C PRO A 183 13.03 -10.71 -9.61
N LEU A 184 12.90 -11.09 -10.89
CA LEU A 184 13.90 -10.80 -11.93
C LEU A 184 13.99 -9.31 -12.26
N CYS A 185 12.95 -8.52 -11.96
CA CYS A 185 12.95 -7.06 -12.05
C CYS A 185 13.40 -6.38 -10.75
N GLY A 186 13.73 -7.16 -9.71
CA GLY A 186 14.14 -6.65 -8.41
C GLY A 186 13.01 -6.17 -7.52
N MET A 187 11.76 -6.52 -7.84
CA MET A 187 10.62 -6.22 -6.98
C MET A 187 10.67 -7.08 -5.71
N GLY A 188 10.26 -6.49 -4.58
CA GLY A 188 10.35 -7.16 -3.27
C GLY A 188 9.10 -7.92 -2.87
N ALA A 189 7.96 -7.56 -3.42
CA ALA A 189 6.67 -8.18 -3.08
C ALA A 189 5.62 -8.00 -4.19
N ALA A 190 4.58 -8.79 -4.09
CA ALA A 190 3.40 -8.73 -4.95
C ALA A 190 2.14 -9.01 -4.11
N ASN A 191 1.04 -8.34 -4.42
CA ASN A 191 -0.24 -8.48 -3.74
C ASN A 191 -1.17 -9.38 -4.56
N VAL A 192 -1.46 -10.57 -4.06
CA VAL A 192 -2.37 -11.55 -4.67
C VAL A 192 -3.50 -11.83 -3.68
N GLY A 193 -4.73 -11.74 -4.12
CA GLY A 193 -5.90 -11.93 -3.27
C GLY A 193 -6.98 -12.79 -3.94
N PRO A 194 -7.78 -12.24 -4.84
CA PRO A 194 -8.90 -12.96 -5.47
C PRO A 194 -8.52 -14.28 -6.12
N GLU A 195 -7.35 -14.39 -6.72
CA GLU A 195 -6.89 -15.62 -7.40
C GLU A 195 -6.86 -16.83 -6.46
N PHE A 196 -6.35 -16.66 -5.24
CA PHE A 196 -6.32 -17.76 -4.27
C PHE A 196 -7.73 -18.13 -3.80
N THR A 197 -8.58 -17.13 -3.54
CA THR A 197 -9.98 -17.36 -3.13
C THR A 197 -10.79 -18.05 -4.23
N ILE A 198 -10.59 -17.64 -5.49
CA ILE A 198 -11.24 -18.27 -6.65
C ILE A 198 -10.78 -19.71 -6.80
N SER A 199 -9.46 -19.96 -6.72
CA SER A 199 -8.90 -21.31 -6.82
C SER A 199 -9.42 -22.24 -5.73
N GLU A 200 -9.58 -21.74 -4.51
CA GLU A 200 -10.17 -22.52 -3.41
C GLU A 200 -11.66 -22.81 -3.65
N TYR A 201 -12.42 -21.81 -4.09
CA TYR A 201 -13.83 -21.96 -4.44
C TYR A 201 -14.02 -22.99 -5.55
N ASP A 202 -13.28 -22.89 -6.64
CA ASP A 202 -13.36 -23.80 -7.78
C ASP A 202 -13.05 -25.25 -7.36
N ALA A 203 -12.02 -25.46 -6.55
CA ALA A 203 -11.70 -26.78 -6.02
C ALA A 203 -12.83 -27.37 -5.14
N LEU A 204 -13.48 -26.54 -4.32
CA LEU A 204 -14.63 -26.97 -3.52
C LEU A 204 -15.83 -27.32 -4.41
N MET A 205 -16.09 -26.52 -5.44
CA MET A 205 -17.17 -26.79 -6.39
C MET A 205 -16.96 -28.08 -7.17
N GLU A 206 -15.73 -28.36 -7.59
CA GLU A 206 -15.38 -29.65 -8.22
C GLU A 206 -15.63 -30.85 -7.29
N LEU A 207 -15.26 -30.72 -6.00
CA LEU A 207 -15.47 -31.77 -5.00
C LEU A 207 -16.96 -32.03 -4.73
N GLU A 208 -17.79 -31.00 -4.79
CA GLU A 208 -19.24 -31.11 -4.61
C GLU A 208 -19.95 -31.59 -5.88
N GLY A 209 -19.27 -31.69 -7.03
CA GLY A 209 -19.87 -32.06 -8.31
C GLY A 209 -20.86 -31.03 -8.83
N ILE A 210 -20.67 -29.77 -8.47
CA ILE A 210 -21.47 -28.63 -8.94
C ILE A 210 -20.68 -27.98 -10.07
N GLU A 211 -21.23 -28.07 -11.30
CA GLU A 211 -20.69 -27.38 -12.48
C GLU A 211 -21.22 -25.95 -12.60
#